data_cc441ba973a0e9821265e7ab8ae2d501
#
_entry.id   cc441ba973a0e9821265e7ab8ae2d501
#
_cell.length_a   1.000
_cell.length_b   1.000
_cell.length_c   1.000
_cell.angle_alpha   90.00
_cell.angle_beta   90.00
_cell.angle_gamma   90.00
#
_symmetry.space_group_name_H-M   'P 1'
#
loop_
_entity.id
_entity.type
_entity.pdbx_description
1 polymer ?
#
loop_
_entity_poly.entity_id
_entity_poly.type
_entity_poly.pdbx_seq_one_letter_code
_entity_poly.pdbx_strand_id
1 'polypeptide(L)'
;MRAPALLILAAALGACTSGRDELPGPRLSAVSPSAGEDDAPVGLTLSGDSFLPRVRTDFNDPAESGLDDAFRVDLVPSNSTLPTAALPQVQRVSSQELQATVPAGLARGFYGVRVTDPLGREAFLPEVFRVVRSAEHVAGFRFEPLDPQRVGVPFLVELTAIDAEGGLVDGFTGSVTLADRTESLSPTVVGPFALGRARAHVTVSALTAANRLEAADDQGHSGRSEEFAVEPGLAVQMAITSAPQQLSAGDCSQPVDLELRDALGRLAPAVETLAVRLAAAPPDRFTFFAGAACSEPATKIAFAPGAAQATFSFRGEKAGLVTLRALPESVPGASQAQSISALAPAAIEFVTPSLMLTLGECSSPVELRALDAFGNPSAPSQAVQTALESQPAGALRFFADAACANEIVSVDLDPEANLASFHVRAAGAGTSSIKAAPSTSLTPAVMVLTASP
;
A
#
# COMPACT_ATOMS: atom_id res chain seq x y z
N MET A 1 -38.72 0.12 -93.04
CA MET A 1 -38.28 1.20 -94.03
C MET A 1 -37.13 1.95 -93.37
N ARG A 2 -35.95 1.94 -93.99
CA ARG A 2 -34.74 2.51 -93.52
C ARG A 2 -34.73 4.01 -93.76
N ALA A 3 -34.24 4.82 -92.79
CA ALA A 3 -33.85 6.21 -92.99
C ALA A 3 -32.39 6.38 -92.52
N PRO A 4 -31.55 7.10 -93.28
CA PRO A 4 -30.10 7.07 -93.07
C PRO A 4 -29.63 8.09 -92.00
N ALA A 5 -28.56 7.75 -91.32
CA ALA A 5 -27.83 8.61 -90.42
C ALA A 5 -26.99 9.65 -91.14
N LEU A 6 -27.14 10.88 -90.71
CA LEU A 6 -26.33 12.02 -91.16
C LEU A 6 -25.14 12.19 -90.21
N LEU A 7 -23.92 11.98 -90.75
CA LEU A 7 -22.65 12.12 -90.03
C LEU A 7 -22.25 13.60 -90.08
N ILE A 8 -22.31 14.35 -88.96
CA ILE A 8 -21.74 15.69 -88.86
C ILE A 8 -20.36 15.59 -88.26
N LEU A 9 -19.35 15.86 -89.07
CA LEU A 9 -17.92 15.95 -88.70
C LEU A 9 -17.71 17.31 -88.01
N ALA A 10 -17.68 17.41 -86.65
CA ALA A 10 -17.25 18.59 -85.95
C ALA A 10 -15.74 18.64 -85.83
N ALA A 11 -15.14 19.57 -86.47
CA ALA A 11 -13.68 19.88 -86.34
C ALA A 11 -13.46 20.47 -84.90
N ALA A 12 -12.81 19.72 -84.03
CA ALA A 12 -12.36 20.24 -82.77
C ALA A 12 -11.11 21.16 -83.02
N LEU A 13 -11.35 22.45 -82.91
CA LEU A 13 -10.28 23.44 -82.76
C LEU A 13 -9.73 23.23 -81.32
N GLY A 14 -8.55 22.57 -81.24
CA GLY A 14 -7.82 22.49 -79.98
C GLY A 14 -7.33 23.87 -79.57
N ALA A 15 -7.98 24.50 -78.62
CA ALA A 15 -7.40 25.63 -77.92
C ALA A 15 -6.23 25.10 -77.06
N CYS A 16 -5.00 25.41 -77.46
CA CYS A 16 -3.83 25.33 -76.61
C CYS A 16 -4.09 26.33 -75.43
N THR A 17 -4.66 25.88 -74.36
CA THR A 17 -4.52 26.57 -73.08
C THR A 17 -3.06 26.39 -72.67
N SER A 18 -2.22 27.40 -72.90
CA SER A 18 -0.93 27.53 -72.25
C SER A 18 -1.19 27.63 -70.75
N GLY A 19 -1.30 26.50 -70.07
CA GLY A 19 -1.20 26.44 -68.62
C GLY A 19 0.22 26.97 -68.31
N ARG A 20 0.31 28.19 -67.85
CA ARG A 20 1.45 28.62 -67.12
C ARG A 20 1.50 27.68 -65.91
N ASP A 21 2.43 26.72 -65.89
CA ASP A 21 2.81 26.02 -64.67
C ASP A 21 3.34 27.11 -63.71
N GLU A 22 2.47 27.68 -62.92
CA GLU A 22 2.89 28.55 -61.83
C GLU A 22 3.75 27.71 -60.92
N LEU A 23 5.01 28.10 -60.76
CA LEU A 23 5.91 27.48 -59.80
C LEU A 23 5.21 27.39 -58.44
N PRO A 24 5.28 26.25 -57.74
CA PRO A 24 4.61 26.10 -56.45
C PRO A 24 5.11 27.15 -55.47
N GLY A 25 4.19 27.75 -54.69
CA GLY A 25 4.53 28.68 -53.60
C GLY A 25 5.27 28.00 -52.48
N PRO A 26 5.92 28.77 -51.62
CA PRO A 26 6.64 28.24 -50.48
C PRO A 26 5.72 27.43 -49.60
N ARG A 27 6.22 26.36 -48.99
CA ARG A 27 5.52 25.56 -47.97
C ARG A 27 6.43 25.45 -46.76
N LEU A 28 5.91 25.77 -45.57
CA LEU A 28 6.63 25.64 -44.33
C LEU A 28 6.11 24.40 -43.58
N SER A 29 6.97 23.51 -43.12
CA SER A 29 6.62 22.27 -42.47
C SER A 29 7.07 22.19 -40.99
N ALA A 30 8.19 22.83 -40.64
CA ALA A 30 8.75 22.84 -39.31
C ALA A 30 9.63 24.03 -39.04
N VAL A 31 9.80 24.33 -37.76
CA VAL A 31 10.72 25.36 -37.26
C VAL A 31 11.54 24.79 -36.12
N SER A 32 12.85 25.03 -36.11
CA SER A 32 13.75 24.55 -35.06
C SER A 32 14.80 25.61 -34.69
N PRO A 33 15.02 25.85 -33.36
CA PRO A 33 14.31 25.31 -32.24
C PRO A 33 12.85 25.81 -32.16
N SER A 34 12.01 25.15 -31.39
CA SER A 34 10.61 25.55 -31.19
C SER A 34 10.42 26.59 -30.07
N ALA A 35 11.50 26.96 -29.39
CA ALA A 35 11.51 27.99 -28.34
C ALA A 35 12.84 28.75 -28.36
N GLY A 36 12.81 29.97 -27.85
CA GLY A 36 13.96 30.80 -27.59
C GLY A 36 13.75 31.73 -26.41
N GLU A 37 14.84 32.20 -25.84
CA GLU A 37 14.81 33.09 -24.69
C GLU A 37 14.49 34.55 -25.07
N ASP A 38 13.89 35.31 -24.15
CA ASP A 38 13.46 36.69 -24.40
C ASP A 38 14.62 37.71 -24.41
N ASP A 39 15.78 37.38 -23.86
CA ASP A 39 16.93 38.24 -23.69
C ASP A 39 18.13 37.92 -24.60
N ALA A 40 18.09 36.81 -25.35
CA ALA A 40 19.16 36.40 -26.24
C ALA A 40 18.66 36.19 -27.67
N PRO A 41 19.48 36.49 -28.70
CA PRO A 41 19.13 36.16 -30.06
C PRO A 41 19.20 34.65 -30.33
N VAL A 42 18.25 34.13 -31.11
CA VAL A 42 18.14 32.69 -31.40
C VAL A 42 18.18 32.43 -32.89
N GLY A 43 19.12 31.59 -33.33
CA GLY A 43 19.17 31.10 -34.70
C GLY A 43 18.00 30.16 -34.97
N LEU A 44 17.23 30.43 -36.03
CA LEU A 44 16.05 29.68 -36.42
C LEU A 44 16.27 29.00 -37.76
N THR A 45 16.04 27.68 -37.79
CA THR A 45 16.03 26.92 -39.04
C THR A 45 14.57 26.62 -39.40
N LEU A 46 14.17 26.99 -40.61
CA LEU A 46 12.84 26.75 -41.16
C LEU A 46 12.96 25.67 -42.21
N SER A 47 12.26 24.57 -41.99
CA SER A 47 12.19 23.45 -42.94
C SER A 47 10.89 23.50 -43.71
N GLY A 48 10.97 23.19 -45.01
CA GLY A 48 9.81 23.29 -45.88
C GLY A 48 10.06 22.74 -47.27
N ASP A 49 9.37 23.32 -48.23
CA ASP A 49 9.55 22.99 -49.66
C ASP A 49 9.28 24.22 -50.52
N SER A 50 9.82 24.19 -51.76
CA SER A 50 9.62 25.25 -52.75
C SER A 50 10.12 26.64 -52.30
N PHE A 51 11.19 26.71 -51.55
CA PHE A 51 11.90 27.97 -51.29
C PHE A 51 12.75 28.33 -52.51
N LEU A 52 12.07 28.80 -53.56
CA LEU A 52 12.66 29.07 -54.87
C LEU A 52 13.02 30.54 -55.04
N PRO A 53 14.24 30.89 -55.45
CA PRO A 53 14.59 32.26 -55.78
C PRO A 53 13.88 32.73 -57.05
N ARG A 54 13.67 34.02 -57.18
CA ARG A 54 13.16 34.61 -58.40
C ARG A 54 14.32 34.87 -59.38
N VAL A 55 14.22 34.34 -60.58
CA VAL A 55 15.15 34.70 -61.68
C VAL A 55 14.68 36.01 -62.32
N ARG A 56 15.56 37.00 -62.32
CA ARG A 56 15.37 38.22 -63.12
C ARG A 56 16.25 38.10 -64.30
N THR A 57 15.66 38.17 -65.50
CA THR A 57 16.41 38.17 -66.81
C THR A 57 16.16 39.51 -67.47
N ASP A 58 17.22 40.29 -67.69
CA ASP A 58 17.18 41.47 -68.56
C ASP A 58 17.75 41.09 -69.93
N PHE A 59 16.86 41.10 -70.93
CA PHE A 59 17.25 40.78 -72.32
C PHE A 59 18.00 41.90 -73.00
N ASN A 60 17.99 43.16 -72.50
CA ASN A 60 18.69 44.29 -73.00
C ASN A 60 20.09 44.45 -72.37
N ASP A 61 20.20 44.10 -71.09
CA ASP A 61 21.48 44.11 -70.39
C ASP A 61 21.62 42.79 -69.57
N PRO A 62 22.33 41.77 -70.11
CA PRO A 62 22.52 40.52 -69.40
C PRO A 62 23.27 40.66 -68.10
N ALA A 63 24.03 41.76 -67.87
CA ALA A 63 24.70 42.03 -66.60
C ALA A 63 23.76 42.39 -65.47
N GLU A 64 22.56 42.88 -65.80
CA GLU A 64 21.47 43.17 -64.82
C GLU A 64 20.62 41.93 -64.56
N SER A 65 20.89 40.82 -65.19
CA SER A 65 20.26 39.53 -64.89
C SER A 65 20.81 38.96 -63.56
N GLY A 66 19.95 38.42 -62.72
CA GLY A 66 20.34 37.90 -61.40
C GLY A 66 19.30 37.05 -60.76
N LEU A 67 19.71 36.45 -59.65
CA LEU A 67 18.82 35.73 -58.74
C LEU A 67 18.38 36.66 -57.61
N ASP A 68 17.09 36.79 -57.40
CA ASP A 68 16.51 37.42 -56.24
C ASP A 68 16.10 36.31 -55.24
N ASP A 69 16.82 36.19 -54.16
CA ASP A 69 16.60 35.23 -53.10
C ASP A 69 16.19 35.91 -51.78
N ALA A 70 15.69 37.15 -51.88
CA ALA A 70 15.24 37.95 -50.73
C ALA A 70 13.93 37.42 -50.11
N PHE A 71 14.05 36.32 -49.34
CA PHE A 71 12.97 35.84 -48.53
C PHE A 71 12.76 36.74 -47.33
N ARG A 72 11.50 36.89 -46.88
CA ARG A 72 11.14 37.55 -45.65
C ARG A 72 10.55 36.54 -44.70
N VAL A 73 10.95 36.59 -43.45
CA VAL A 73 10.39 35.77 -42.35
C VAL A 73 9.86 36.72 -41.26
N ASP A 74 8.63 36.51 -40.89
CA ASP A 74 7.96 37.27 -39.82
C ASP A 74 7.49 36.31 -38.70
N LEU A 75 7.70 36.70 -37.43
CA LEU A 75 7.05 36.13 -36.27
C LEU A 75 5.72 36.86 -36.03
N VAL A 76 4.64 36.11 -36.14
CA VAL A 76 3.27 36.60 -35.90
C VAL A 76 2.79 36.15 -34.55
N PRO A 77 2.62 37.06 -33.54
CA PRO A 77 2.21 36.67 -32.22
C PRO A 77 0.78 36.11 -32.23
N SER A 78 0.53 35.04 -31.44
CA SER A 78 -0.82 34.51 -31.22
C SER A 78 -1.72 35.49 -30.45
N ASN A 79 -1.11 36.38 -29.66
CA ASN A 79 -1.79 37.51 -29.05
C ASN A 79 -1.84 38.69 -30.05
N SER A 80 -3.01 38.99 -30.60
CA SER A 80 -3.25 40.02 -31.61
C SER A 80 -2.95 41.45 -31.14
N THR A 81 -2.70 41.70 -29.85
CA THR A 81 -2.31 43.01 -29.32
C THR A 81 -0.82 43.31 -29.54
N LEU A 82 -0.01 42.29 -29.82
CA LEU A 82 1.42 42.45 -30.04
C LEU A 82 1.74 42.65 -31.54
N PRO A 83 2.75 43.44 -31.86
CA PRO A 83 3.14 43.65 -33.28
C PRO A 83 3.85 42.41 -33.86
N THR A 84 3.67 42.20 -35.17
CA THR A 84 4.45 41.24 -35.92
C THR A 84 5.91 41.69 -35.98
N ALA A 85 6.85 40.76 -35.73
CA ALA A 85 8.28 41.03 -35.77
C ALA A 85 8.92 40.44 -37.03
N ALA A 86 9.49 41.29 -37.87
CA ALA A 86 10.28 40.85 -39.01
C ALA A 86 11.64 40.33 -38.51
N LEU A 87 12.04 39.12 -38.95
CA LEU A 87 13.32 38.53 -38.56
C LEU A 87 14.47 39.08 -39.44
N PRO A 88 15.57 39.50 -38.85
CA PRO A 88 16.77 39.88 -39.55
C PRO A 88 17.55 38.63 -40.04
N GLN A 89 18.50 38.86 -40.95
CA GLN A 89 19.48 37.88 -41.43
C GLN A 89 18.82 36.61 -42.02
N VAL A 90 17.74 36.78 -42.77
CA VAL A 90 17.13 35.67 -43.49
C VAL A 90 18.05 35.20 -44.60
N GLN A 91 18.42 33.93 -44.61
CA GLN A 91 19.26 33.29 -45.57
C GLN A 91 18.61 32.03 -46.15
N ARG A 92 18.60 31.93 -47.47
CA ARG A 92 18.18 30.69 -48.14
C ARG A 92 19.37 29.73 -48.23
N VAL A 93 19.26 28.58 -47.59
CA VAL A 93 20.25 27.51 -47.61
C VAL A 93 20.00 26.58 -48.80
N SER A 94 18.75 26.19 -49.01
CA SER A 94 18.34 25.29 -50.09
C SER A 94 16.88 25.55 -50.50
N SER A 95 16.34 24.75 -51.42
CA SER A 95 14.92 24.78 -51.73
C SER A 95 14.02 24.27 -50.62
N GLN A 96 14.61 23.72 -49.57
CA GLN A 96 13.88 23.12 -48.42
C GLN A 96 14.26 23.75 -47.06
N GLU A 97 15.22 24.69 -47.04
CA GLU A 97 15.74 25.26 -45.81
C GLU A 97 15.98 26.77 -45.91
N LEU A 98 15.44 27.50 -44.94
CA LEU A 98 15.79 28.90 -44.66
C LEU A 98 16.37 29.01 -43.24
N GLN A 99 17.24 29.96 -43.05
CA GLN A 99 17.75 30.37 -41.73
C GLN A 99 17.40 31.80 -41.48
N ALA A 100 17.08 32.13 -40.20
CA ALA A 100 16.79 33.48 -39.76
C ALA A 100 17.22 33.64 -38.30
N THR A 101 17.32 34.85 -37.82
CA THR A 101 17.63 35.12 -36.40
C THR A 101 16.47 35.80 -35.74
N VAL A 102 15.98 35.21 -34.65
CA VAL A 102 15.03 35.83 -33.74
C VAL A 102 15.80 36.84 -32.89
N PRO A 103 15.46 38.12 -32.87
CA PRO A 103 16.14 39.11 -32.02
C PRO A 103 15.74 38.94 -30.56
N ALA A 104 16.62 39.37 -29.65
CA ALA A 104 16.30 39.55 -28.24
C ALA A 104 15.23 40.65 -28.04
N GLY A 105 14.53 40.59 -26.89
CA GLY A 105 13.56 41.64 -26.50
C GLY A 105 12.14 41.41 -27.02
N LEU A 106 11.84 40.28 -27.62
CA LEU A 106 10.48 39.94 -28.01
C LEU A 106 9.59 39.65 -26.77
N ALA A 107 8.31 40.01 -26.87
CA ALA A 107 7.36 39.68 -25.83
C ALA A 107 7.18 38.16 -25.70
N ARG A 108 7.06 37.67 -24.48
CA ARG A 108 6.86 36.25 -24.17
C ARG A 108 5.53 35.75 -24.72
N GLY A 109 5.50 34.53 -25.23
CA GLY A 109 4.28 33.91 -25.76
C GLY A 109 4.52 33.06 -26.99
N PHE A 110 3.43 32.61 -27.61
CA PHE A 110 3.47 31.81 -28.83
C PHE A 110 3.43 32.69 -30.06
N TYR A 111 4.20 32.28 -31.07
CA TYR A 111 4.32 32.92 -32.37
C TYR A 111 4.13 31.91 -33.50
N GLY A 112 3.36 32.27 -34.50
CA GLY A 112 3.40 31.63 -35.79
C GLY A 112 4.55 32.20 -36.62
N VAL A 113 5.04 31.44 -37.59
CA VAL A 113 6.07 31.85 -38.55
C VAL A 113 5.45 32.01 -39.88
N ARG A 114 5.64 33.19 -40.52
CA ARG A 114 5.27 33.50 -41.89
C ARG A 114 6.52 33.65 -42.72
N VAL A 115 6.56 32.94 -43.85
CA VAL A 115 7.58 33.07 -44.86
C VAL A 115 6.97 33.72 -46.11
N THR A 116 7.57 34.77 -46.64
CA THR A 116 7.17 35.43 -47.87
C THR A 116 8.33 35.24 -48.86
N ASP A 117 8.06 34.72 -50.03
CA ASP A 117 9.05 34.51 -51.09
C ASP A 117 9.28 35.80 -51.94
N PRO A 118 10.31 35.83 -52.83
CA PRO A 118 10.59 37.01 -53.66
C PRO A 118 9.49 37.39 -54.66
N LEU A 119 8.47 36.54 -54.84
CA LEU A 119 7.27 36.79 -55.64
C LEU A 119 6.08 37.30 -54.83
N GLY A 120 6.24 37.44 -53.48
CA GLY A 120 5.20 37.88 -52.57
C GLY A 120 4.20 36.78 -52.15
N ARG A 121 4.48 35.51 -52.41
CA ARG A 121 3.64 34.40 -51.99
C ARG A 121 4.03 34.00 -50.57
N GLU A 122 3.04 33.60 -49.78
CA GLU A 122 3.19 33.36 -48.33
C GLU A 122 2.97 31.91 -47.99
N ALA A 123 3.73 31.42 -46.96
CA ALA A 123 3.48 30.24 -46.19
C ALA A 123 3.39 30.63 -44.72
N PHE A 124 2.46 30.05 -43.98
CA PHE A 124 2.27 30.34 -42.57
C PHE A 124 2.09 29.08 -41.75
N LEU A 125 2.81 28.97 -40.61
CA LEU A 125 2.70 27.89 -39.64
C LEU A 125 2.39 28.50 -38.28
N PRO A 126 1.18 28.27 -37.72
CA PRO A 126 0.75 28.90 -36.48
C PRO A 126 1.43 28.27 -35.28
N GLU A 127 1.69 29.04 -34.21
CA GLU A 127 2.10 28.62 -32.87
C GLU A 127 3.29 27.66 -32.79
N VAL A 128 4.25 27.80 -33.69
CA VAL A 128 5.41 26.87 -33.84
C VAL A 128 6.65 27.34 -33.09
N PHE A 129 6.68 28.58 -32.62
CA PHE A 129 7.78 29.15 -31.90
C PHE A 129 7.28 29.80 -30.60
N ARG A 130 7.99 29.62 -29.50
CA ARG A 130 7.65 30.22 -28.22
C ARG A 130 8.81 31.04 -27.70
N VAL A 131 8.52 32.29 -27.29
CA VAL A 131 9.46 33.12 -26.54
C VAL A 131 9.23 32.87 -25.05
N VAL A 132 10.27 32.41 -24.35
CA VAL A 132 10.26 32.08 -22.92
C VAL A 132 11.14 33.07 -22.14
N ARG A 133 10.88 33.20 -20.84
CA ARG A 133 11.74 33.92 -19.92
C ARG A 133 13.05 33.17 -19.74
N SER A 134 14.19 33.81 -19.98
CA SER A 134 15.50 33.20 -19.83
C SER A 134 15.74 32.65 -18.42
N ALA A 135 16.41 31.50 -18.35
CA ALA A 135 16.80 30.87 -17.09
C ALA A 135 17.73 31.74 -16.24
N GLU A 136 18.46 32.68 -16.85
CA GLU A 136 19.32 33.63 -16.11
C GLU A 136 18.55 34.56 -15.16
N HIS A 137 17.23 34.67 -15.33
CA HIS A 137 16.36 35.46 -14.47
C HIS A 137 15.77 34.69 -13.27
N VAL A 138 16.14 33.43 -13.04
CA VAL A 138 15.69 32.68 -11.86
C VAL A 138 16.21 33.38 -10.61
N ALA A 139 15.30 33.76 -9.69
CA ALA A 139 15.61 34.28 -8.38
C ALA A 139 15.30 33.25 -7.28
N GLY A 140 14.44 32.27 -7.55
CA GLY A 140 14.08 31.24 -6.60
C GLY A 140 12.99 30.30 -7.09
N PHE A 141 12.47 29.50 -6.13
CA PHE A 141 11.45 28.49 -6.39
C PHE A 141 10.26 28.71 -5.47
N ARG A 142 9.06 28.68 -6.05
CA ARG A 142 7.80 28.76 -5.31
C ARG A 142 7.17 27.37 -5.24
N PHE A 143 6.78 26.98 -4.04
CA PHE A 143 5.97 25.80 -3.79
C PHE A 143 4.48 26.14 -3.91
N GLU A 144 3.69 25.22 -4.45
CA GLU A 144 2.25 25.26 -4.21
C GLU A 144 1.97 24.89 -2.74
N PRO A 145 0.87 25.40 -2.15
CA PRO A 145 0.51 25.11 -0.76
C PRO A 145 0.43 23.62 -0.46
N LEU A 146 0.89 23.20 0.71
CA LEU A 146 0.88 21.83 1.17
C LEU A 146 -0.08 21.69 2.35
N ASP A 147 -1.10 20.83 2.21
CA ASP A 147 -1.94 20.40 3.32
C ASP A 147 -1.16 19.52 4.31
N PRO A 148 -1.68 19.25 5.53
CA PRO A 148 -1.09 18.28 6.44
C PRO A 148 -0.88 16.92 5.76
N GLN A 149 0.30 16.33 5.93
CA GLN A 149 0.72 15.09 5.31
C GLN A 149 0.77 13.95 6.34
N ARG A 150 0.93 12.71 5.86
CA ARG A 150 1.07 11.55 6.73
C ARG A 150 2.40 10.86 6.52
N VAL A 151 3.00 10.41 7.62
CA VAL A 151 4.26 9.66 7.61
C VAL A 151 4.19 8.47 6.65
N GLY A 152 5.18 8.38 5.75
CA GLY A 152 5.32 7.28 4.81
C GLY A 152 4.30 7.25 3.67
N VAL A 153 3.39 8.22 3.58
CA VAL A 153 2.43 8.33 2.48
C VAL A 153 2.98 9.28 1.44
N PRO A 154 3.10 8.88 0.16
CA PRO A 154 3.55 9.77 -0.91
C PRO A 154 2.57 10.93 -1.12
N PHE A 155 3.10 12.14 -1.26
CA PHE A 155 2.33 13.33 -1.61
C PHE A 155 2.99 14.10 -2.73
N LEU A 156 2.20 14.87 -3.47
CA LEU A 156 2.65 15.65 -4.61
C LEU A 156 3.25 16.98 -4.15
N VAL A 157 4.46 17.27 -4.62
CA VAL A 157 5.10 18.58 -4.52
C VAL A 157 5.14 19.19 -5.91
N GLU A 158 4.65 20.40 -6.05
CA GLU A 158 4.70 21.19 -7.26
C GLU A 158 5.58 22.43 -7.05
N LEU A 159 6.51 22.67 -7.97
CA LEU A 159 7.47 23.75 -7.94
C LEU A 159 7.37 24.61 -9.18
N THR A 160 7.52 25.90 -9.02
CA THR A 160 7.59 26.89 -10.10
C THR A 160 8.87 27.71 -9.92
N ALA A 161 9.72 27.79 -10.97
CA ALA A 161 10.84 28.69 -11.03
C ALA A 161 10.33 30.12 -11.23
N ILE A 162 10.78 31.06 -10.38
CA ILE A 162 10.31 32.45 -10.36
C ILE A 162 11.46 33.44 -10.47
N ASP A 163 11.17 34.59 -11.11
CA ASP A 163 12.06 35.74 -11.12
C ASP A 163 11.92 36.62 -9.82
N ALA A 164 12.67 37.68 -9.72
CA ALA A 164 12.67 38.58 -8.56
C ALA A 164 11.32 39.26 -8.29
N GLU A 165 10.49 39.40 -9.30
CA GLU A 165 9.12 39.92 -9.22
C GLU A 165 8.05 38.82 -8.94
N GLY A 166 8.47 37.56 -8.79
CA GLY A 166 7.60 36.40 -8.57
C GLY A 166 6.94 35.87 -9.84
N GLY A 167 7.36 36.32 -11.02
CA GLY A 167 6.90 35.87 -12.32
C GLY A 167 7.49 34.50 -12.69
N LEU A 168 6.76 33.73 -13.51
CA LEU A 168 7.22 32.42 -14.02
C LEU A 168 8.44 32.59 -14.92
N VAL A 169 9.51 31.81 -14.67
CA VAL A 169 10.68 31.65 -15.53
C VAL A 169 10.55 30.35 -16.31
N ASP A 170 9.84 30.40 -17.43
CA ASP A 170 9.49 29.23 -18.21
C ASP A 170 10.63 28.66 -19.07
N GLY A 171 11.76 29.38 -19.16
CA GLY A 171 13.02 28.89 -19.75
C GLY A 171 13.84 27.98 -18.81
N PHE A 172 13.53 27.94 -17.50
CA PHE A 172 14.26 27.08 -16.59
C PHE A 172 13.92 25.59 -16.79
N THR A 173 14.96 24.79 -17.08
CA THR A 173 14.86 23.35 -17.34
C THR A 173 15.71 22.49 -16.40
N GLY A 174 16.40 23.11 -15.42
CA GLY A 174 17.26 22.45 -14.46
C GLY A 174 16.52 21.49 -13.51
N SER A 175 17.22 21.05 -12.48
CA SER A 175 16.67 20.27 -11.37
C SER A 175 17.00 20.96 -10.06
N VAL A 176 16.24 20.68 -8.99
CA VAL A 176 16.49 21.19 -7.65
C VAL A 176 16.67 20.05 -6.66
N THR A 177 17.46 20.29 -5.63
CA THR A 177 17.54 19.41 -4.46
C THR A 177 16.52 19.88 -3.43
N LEU A 178 15.74 18.94 -2.90
CA LEU A 178 14.81 19.16 -1.81
C LEU A 178 15.40 18.71 -0.49
N ALA A 179 15.13 19.45 0.56
CA ALA A 179 15.37 19.08 1.95
C ALA A 179 14.12 19.38 2.78
N ASP A 180 14.00 18.74 3.94
CA ASP A 180 12.99 19.04 4.93
C ASP A 180 13.64 19.22 6.31
N ARG A 181 12.92 19.82 7.27
CA ARG A 181 13.45 20.06 8.62
C ARG A 181 13.85 18.80 9.38
N THR A 182 13.29 17.66 9.01
CA THR A 182 13.50 16.40 9.73
C THR A 182 14.54 15.50 9.06
N GLU A 183 15.10 15.91 7.93
CA GLU A 183 16.06 15.15 7.12
C GLU A 183 15.53 13.76 6.72
N SER A 184 14.21 13.67 6.56
CA SER A 184 13.52 12.40 6.33
C SER A 184 12.81 12.31 4.97
N LEU A 185 13.00 13.32 4.11
CA LEU A 185 12.39 13.42 2.79
C LEU A 185 13.04 12.47 1.78
N SER A 186 12.23 11.84 0.96
CA SER A 186 12.68 10.99 -0.17
C SER A 186 11.64 10.99 -1.30
N PRO A 187 12.04 11.10 -2.58
CA PRO A 187 13.37 11.46 -3.08
C PRO A 187 13.74 12.91 -2.77
N THR A 188 15.04 13.23 -2.85
CA THR A 188 15.57 14.57 -2.59
C THR A 188 15.86 15.38 -3.85
N VAL A 189 15.62 14.87 -5.04
CA VAL A 189 15.82 15.58 -6.30
C VAL A 189 14.52 15.64 -7.08
N VAL A 190 14.20 16.84 -7.55
CA VAL A 190 13.02 17.13 -8.38
C VAL A 190 13.45 17.82 -9.67
N GLY A 191 13.00 17.29 -10.79
CA GLY A 191 13.30 17.79 -12.12
C GLY A 191 13.45 16.63 -13.13
N PRO A 192 13.80 16.92 -14.39
CA PRO A 192 13.99 18.28 -14.92
C PRO A 192 12.69 19.11 -14.92
N PHE A 193 12.83 20.44 -14.84
CA PHE A 193 11.70 21.34 -15.01
C PHE A 193 11.28 21.38 -16.48
N ALA A 194 9.98 21.47 -16.71
CA ALA A 194 9.38 21.70 -18.01
C ALA A 194 8.61 23.02 -18.00
N LEU A 195 9.02 23.96 -18.83
CA LEU A 195 8.42 25.30 -18.89
C LEU A 195 8.39 25.98 -17.51
N GLY A 196 9.50 25.88 -16.78
CA GLY A 196 9.65 26.48 -15.45
C GLY A 196 8.87 25.82 -14.33
N ARG A 197 8.34 24.60 -14.53
CA ARG A 197 7.56 23.86 -13.53
C ARG A 197 8.06 22.43 -13.39
N ALA A 198 8.02 21.92 -12.17
CA ALA A 198 8.30 20.52 -11.88
C ALA A 198 7.31 19.96 -10.87
N ARG A 199 7.12 18.65 -10.92
CA ARG A 199 6.25 17.87 -10.04
C ARG A 199 6.96 16.60 -9.60
N ALA A 200 6.83 16.26 -8.34
CA ALA A 200 7.35 15.00 -7.82
C ALA A 200 6.47 14.48 -6.68
N HIS A 201 6.37 13.15 -6.58
CA HIS A 201 5.86 12.52 -5.38
C HIS A 201 7.01 12.30 -4.42
N VAL A 202 6.85 12.79 -3.20
CA VAL A 202 7.82 12.66 -2.12
C VAL A 202 7.17 12.05 -0.89
N THR A 203 7.98 11.47 -0.01
CA THR A 203 7.55 10.95 1.29
C THR A 203 8.38 11.55 2.39
N VAL A 204 7.78 11.77 3.56
CA VAL A 204 8.46 12.16 4.79
C VAL A 204 8.28 11.04 5.80
N SER A 205 9.37 10.60 6.44
CA SER A 205 9.33 9.48 7.37
C SER A 205 9.41 9.88 8.85
N ALA A 206 9.45 11.17 9.19
CA ALA A 206 9.46 11.67 10.55
C ALA A 206 8.18 12.44 10.89
N LEU A 207 7.67 12.24 12.11
CA LEU A 207 6.55 13.00 12.66
C LEU A 207 7.01 14.38 13.08
N THR A 208 6.22 15.41 12.75
CA THR A 208 6.45 16.78 13.23
C THR A 208 5.18 17.61 13.10
N ALA A 209 4.96 18.52 14.04
CA ALA A 209 3.83 19.45 13.98
C ALA A 209 4.06 20.57 12.95
N ALA A 210 5.31 20.85 12.58
CA ALA A 210 5.68 21.94 11.70
C ALA A 210 6.89 21.55 10.83
N ASN A 211 6.64 20.88 9.72
CA ASN A 211 7.63 20.63 8.67
C ASN A 211 7.66 21.79 7.69
N ARG A 212 8.75 21.89 6.93
CA ARG A 212 8.91 22.83 5.83
C ARG A 212 9.86 22.21 4.82
N LEU A 213 9.51 22.29 3.55
CA LEU A 213 10.40 21.92 2.45
C LEU A 213 11.25 23.12 2.03
N GLU A 214 12.48 22.84 1.66
CA GLU A 214 13.40 23.78 1.03
C GLU A 214 13.85 23.18 -0.31
N ALA A 215 13.84 23.99 -1.36
CA ALA A 215 14.35 23.66 -2.68
C ALA A 215 15.57 24.53 -2.97
N ALA A 216 16.63 23.96 -3.54
CA ALA A 216 17.79 24.68 -4.00
C ALA A 216 18.35 24.07 -5.29
N ASP A 217 18.79 24.90 -6.23
CA ASP A 217 19.57 24.49 -7.40
C ASP A 217 21.08 24.55 -7.15
N ASP A 218 21.86 24.20 -8.15
CA ASP A 218 23.32 24.23 -8.10
C ASP A 218 23.92 25.65 -8.29
N GLN A 219 23.08 26.63 -8.62
CA GLN A 219 23.47 28.04 -8.77
C GLN A 219 23.23 28.84 -7.47
N GLY A 220 22.58 28.24 -6.49
CA GLY A 220 22.29 28.87 -5.18
C GLY A 220 20.93 29.54 -5.10
N HIS A 221 20.08 29.44 -6.12
CA HIS A 221 18.71 29.90 -6.01
C HIS A 221 17.94 28.95 -5.10
N SER A 222 17.06 29.48 -4.27
CA SER A 222 16.33 28.66 -3.29
C SER A 222 14.89 29.10 -3.13
N GLY A 223 14.10 28.22 -2.52
CA GLY A 223 12.72 28.49 -2.17
C GLY A 223 12.27 27.65 -0.98
N ARG A 224 11.21 28.08 -0.30
CA ARG A 224 10.66 27.41 0.88
C ARG A 224 9.16 27.28 0.78
N SER A 225 8.63 26.12 1.23
CA SER A 225 7.20 25.95 1.40
C SER A 225 6.70 26.71 2.64
N GLU A 226 5.39 26.86 2.77
CA GLU A 226 4.77 27.13 4.06
C GLU A 226 4.98 25.94 5.00
N GLU A 227 4.69 26.14 6.28
CA GLU A 227 4.76 25.08 7.28
C GLU A 227 3.52 24.17 7.16
N PHE A 228 3.74 22.85 7.27
CA PHE A 228 2.69 21.85 7.29
C PHE A 228 2.96 20.79 8.36
N ALA A 229 1.92 20.17 8.89
CA ALA A 229 2.06 19.06 9.83
C ALA A 229 2.35 17.75 9.10
N VAL A 230 3.14 16.87 9.72
CA VAL A 230 3.31 15.47 9.33
C VAL A 230 2.72 14.61 10.44
N GLU A 231 1.53 14.10 10.20
CA GLU A 231 0.75 13.29 11.11
C GLU A 231 1.16 11.80 11.06
N PRO A 232 0.75 10.97 12.05
CA PRO A 232 0.94 9.54 11.98
C PRO A 232 0.38 8.92 10.70
N GLY A 233 1.05 7.88 10.19
CA GLY A 233 0.60 7.11 9.05
C GLY A 233 -0.75 6.42 9.31
N LEU A 234 -1.37 5.89 8.24
CA LEU A 234 -2.56 5.05 8.38
C LEU A 234 -2.18 3.71 9.01
N ALA A 235 -3.06 3.17 9.85
CA ALA A 235 -2.91 1.84 10.40
C ALA A 235 -2.99 0.80 9.27
N VAL A 236 -1.95 -0.02 9.12
CA VAL A 236 -1.87 -1.10 8.12
C VAL A 236 -1.73 -2.47 8.75
N GLN A 237 -1.46 -2.56 10.06
CA GLN A 237 -1.35 -3.81 10.80
C GLN A 237 -1.70 -3.61 12.28
N MET A 238 -2.06 -4.72 12.93
CA MET A 238 -2.26 -4.81 14.36
C MET A 238 -1.19 -5.72 14.98
N ALA A 239 -0.75 -5.43 16.20
CA ALA A 239 0.17 -6.25 16.97
C ALA A 239 -0.34 -6.46 18.40
N ILE A 240 -0.05 -7.63 18.96
CA ILE A 240 -0.11 -7.87 20.42
C ILE A 240 1.30 -7.56 20.94
N THR A 241 1.41 -6.63 21.88
CA THR A 241 2.72 -6.14 22.38
C THR A 241 3.06 -6.64 23.79
N SER A 242 2.04 -7.06 24.55
CA SER A 242 2.25 -7.75 25.84
C SER A 242 2.93 -9.13 25.64
N ALA A 243 3.73 -9.56 26.60
CA ALA A 243 4.38 -10.87 26.54
C ALA A 243 3.34 -12.02 26.67
N PRO A 244 3.60 -13.21 26.09
CA PRO A 244 2.82 -14.41 26.39
C PRO A 244 2.78 -14.70 27.89
N GLN A 245 1.61 -15.14 28.37
CA GLN A 245 1.37 -15.38 29.80
C GLN A 245 1.25 -16.87 30.09
N GLN A 246 1.64 -17.25 31.32
CA GLN A 246 1.39 -18.55 31.91
C GLN A 246 0.48 -18.35 33.09
N LEU A 247 -0.71 -18.94 33.07
CA LEU A 247 -1.78 -18.75 34.07
C LEU A 247 -2.23 -20.10 34.59
N SER A 248 -2.79 -20.10 35.83
CA SER A 248 -3.55 -21.25 36.29
C SER A 248 -5.00 -21.20 35.76
N ALA A 249 -5.60 -22.35 35.60
CA ALA A 249 -6.99 -22.45 35.15
C ALA A 249 -7.91 -21.61 36.06
N GLY A 250 -8.76 -20.78 35.46
CA GLY A 250 -9.68 -19.90 36.17
C GLY A 250 -9.09 -18.55 36.59
N ASP A 251 -7.77 -18.35 36.52
CA ASP A 251 -7.16 -17.05 36.82
C ASP A 251 -7.48 -16.01 35.73
N CYS A 252 -7.58 -14.75 36.15
CA CYS A 252 -7.67 -13.62 35.26
C CYS A 252 -6.28 -13.26 34.77
N SER A 253 -6.15 -13.06 33.42
CA SER A 253 -4.89 -12.63 32.83
C SER A 253 -4.48 -11.23 33.28
N GLN A 254 -3.19 -10.94 33.18
CA GLN A 254 -2.74 -9.57 33.07
C GLN A 254 -3.28 -8.96 31.76
N PRO A 255 -3.32 -7.63 31.66
CA PRO A 255 -3.74 -6.95 30.45
C PRO A 255 -2.99 -7.44 29.20
N VAL A 256 -3.72 -7.64 28.14
CA VAL A 256 -3.18 -7.92 26.80
C VAL A 256 -3.30 -6.65 25.97
N ASP A 257 -2.18 -6.08 25.55
CA ASP A 257 -2.12 -4.82 24.85
C ASP A 257 -2.09 -5.05 23.35
N LEU A 258 -2.97 -4.35 22.65
CA LEU A 258 -3.05 -4.27 21.20
C LEU A 258 -2.58 -2.90 20.72
N GLU A 259 -1.81 -2.88 19.65
CA GLU A 259 -1.38 -1.66 18.98
C GLU A 259 -1.72 -1.70 17.49
N LEU A 260 -2.18 -0.56 16.98
CA LEU A 260 -2.26 -0.30 15.55
C LEU A 260 -0.96 0.34 15.09
N ARG A 261 -0.43 -0.12 13.96
CA ARG A 261 0.85 0.33 13.42
C ARG A 261 0.76 0.68 11.94
N ASP A 262 1.51 1.72 11.53
CA ASP A 262 1.69 2.11 10.14
C ASP A 262 2.68 1.20 9.39
N ALA A 263 2.91 1.49 8.10
CA ALA A 263 3.84 0.75 7.25
C ALA A 263 5.31 0.83 7.73
N LEU A 264 5.66 1.79 8.58
CA LEU A 264 6.98 1.95 9.18
C LEU A 264 7.06 1.31 10.59
N GLY A 265 6.00 0.63 11.04
CA GLY A 265 5.92 -0.02 12.35
C GLY A 265 5.69 0.92 13.52
N ARG A 266 5.32 2.17 13.29
CA ARG A 266 5.01 3.18 14.32
C ARG A 266 3.54 3.13 14.70
N LEU A 267 3.22 3.64 15.90
CA LEU A 267 1.82 3.78 16.32
C LEU A 267 1.04 4.62 15.32
N ALA A 268 -0.09 4.08 14.88
CA ALA A 268 -0.99 4.70 13.92
C ALA A 268 -2.41 4.76 14.50
N PRO A 269 -2.92 5.94 14.85
CA PRO A 269 -4.26 6.06 15.44
C PRO A 269 -5.34 5.65 14.43
N ALA A 270 -6.39 5.01 14.94
CA ALA A 270 -7.58 4.71 14.16
C ALA A 270 -8.24 6.02 13.68
N VAL A 271 -8.56 6.11 12.40
CA VAL A 271 -9.23 7.29 11.82
C VAL A 271 -10.70 7.32 12.24
N GLU A 272 -11.31 6.16 12.32
CA GLU A 272 -12.69 5.93 12.75
C GLU A 272 -12.72 4.79 13.77
N THR A 273 -13.89 4.53 14.38
CA THR A 273 -14.02 3.42 15.33
C THR A 273 -13.72 2.11 14.63
N LEU A 274 -12.67 1.41 15.09
CA LEU A 274 -12.27 0.11 14.57
C LEU A 274 -12.68 -0.98 15.56
N ALA A 275 -13.68 -1.78 15.20
CA ALA A 275 -14.08 -2.93 15.96
C ALA A 275 -13.11 -4.11 15.75
N VAL A 276 -12.77 -4.80 16.83
CA VAL A 276 -11.88 -5.96 16.85
C VAL A 276 -12.59 -7.12 17.51
N ARG A 277 -12.85 -8.20 16.78
CA ARG A 277 -13.38 -9.44 17.33
C ARG A 277 -12.27 -10.22 18.00
N LEU A 278 -12.53 -10.70 19.22
CA LEU A 278 -11.62 -11.56 19.97
C LEU A 278 -12.04 -13.02 19.80
N ALA A 279 -11.07 -13.90 19.62
CA ALA A 279 -11.29 -15.33 19.51
C ALA A 279 -10.14 -16.12 20.14
N ALA A 280 -10.43 -17.31 20.63
CA ALA A 280 -9.47 -18.28 21.15
C ALA A 280 -9.50 -19.57 20.34
N ALA A 281 -8.37 -20.24 20.26
CA ALA A 281 -8.27 -21.57 19.65
C ALA A 281 -7.41 -22.48 20.53
N PRO A 282 -8.00 -23.53 21.15
CA PRO A 282 -9.41 -23.90 21.16
C PRO A 282 -10.30 -22.90 21.94
N PRO A 283 -11.61 -22.79 21.59
CA PRO A 283 -12.50 -21.81 22.21
C PRO A 283 -13.12 -22.28 23.53
N ASP A 284 -12.97 -23.57 23.87
CA ASP A 284 -13.65 -24.21 24.99
C ASP A 284 -13.26 -23.59 26.31
N ARG A 285 -14.27 -23.21 27.12
CA ARG A 285 -14.11 -22.64 28.47
C ARG A 285 -13.14 -21.46 28.49
N PHE A 286 -13.29 -20.58 27.51
CA PHE A 286 -12.45 -19.39 27.36
C PHE A 286 -13.32 -18.13 27.27
N THR A 287 -13.04 -17.14 28.09
CA THR A 287 -13.81 -15.89 28.14
C THR A 287 -12.88 -14.70 28.01
N PHE A 288 -13.23 -13.76 27.14
CA PHE A 288 -12.57 -12.46 27.03
C PHE A 288 -13.33 -11.40 27.80
N PHE A 289 -12.62 -10.35 28.22
CA PHE A 289 -13.17 -9.22 28.96
C PHE A 289 -12.64 -7.91 28.39
N ALA A 290 -13.48 -6.87 28.42
CA ALA A 290 -13.04 -5.52 28.04
C ALA A 290 -12.12 -4.93 29.13
N GLY A 291 -11.05 -4.27 28.72
CA GLY A 291 -10.10 -3.62 29.61
C GLY A 291 -9.18 -4.57 30.37
N ALA A 292 -8.64 -4.07 31.47
CA ALA A 292 -7.55 -4.70 32.22
C ALA A 292 -8.03 -5.68 33.33
N ALA A 293 -9.32 -5.84 33.55
CA ALA A 293 -9.89 -6.69 34.60
C ALA A 293 -10.94 -7.62 34.00
N CYS A 294 -11.03 -8.85 34.58
CA CYS A 294 -12.02 -9.84 34.14
C CYS A 294 -13.42 -9.54 34.75
N SER A 295 -13.96 -8.35 34.53
CA SER A 295 -15.24 -7.89 35.08
C SER A 295 -16.36 -7.84 34.04
N GLU A 296 -16.06 -7.41 32.80
CA GLU A 296 -17.05 -7.22 31.75
C GLU A 296 -16.77 -8.17 30.57
N PRO A 297 -17.49 -9.29 30.47
CA PRO A 297 -17.32 -10.22 29.35
C PRO A 297 -17.53 -9.52 28.00
N ALA A 298 -16.63 -9.72 27.05
CA ALA A 298 -16.66 -9.11 25.74
C ALA A 298 -16.19 -10.07 24.66
N THR A 299 -16.87 -10.10 23.54
CA THR A 299 -16.42 -10.80 22.32
C THR A 299 -15.79 -9.84 21.31
N LYS A 300 -15.89 -8.55 21.58
CA LYS A 300 -15.35 -7.46 20.77
C LYS A 300 -14.82 -6.36 21.68
N ILE A 301 -13.75 -5.71 21.22
CA ILE A 301 -13.27 -4.43 21.73
C ILE A 301 -13.22 -3.43 20.58
N ALA A 302 -12.98 -2.16 20.85
CA ALA A 302 -12.89 -1.15 19.81
C ALA A 302 -11.73 -0.17 20.10
N PHE A 303 -11.06 0.25 19.03
CA PHE A 303 -10.23 1.45 19.04
C PHE A 303 -11.15 2.64 18.74
N ALA A 304 -11.18 3.62 19.63
CA ALA A 304 -11.87 4.88 19.36
C ALA A 304 -11.10 5.68 18.29
N PRO A 305 -11.74 6.62 17.56
CA PRO A 305 -11.04 7.55 16.71
C PRO A 305 -9.92 8.27 17.47
N GLY A 306 -8.73 8.32 16.89
CA GLY A 306 -7.53 8.87 17.54
C GLY A 306 -6.77 7.91 18.45
N ALA A 307 -7.32 6.74 18.79
CA ALA A 307 -6.65 5.74 19.60
C ALA A 307 -5.78 4.80 18.74
N ALA A 308 -4.54 4.59 19.15
CA ALA A 308 -3.62 3.62 18.54
C ALA A 308 -3.42 2.38 19.42
N GLN A 309 -3.97 2.35 20.62
CA GLN A 309 -3.81 1.29 21.60
C GLN A 309 -5.17 0.90 22.19
N ALA A 310 -5.32 -0.39 22.50
CA ALA A 310 -6.47 -0.94 23.22
C ALA A 310 -6.01 -2.14 24.05
N THR A 311 -6.76 -2.43 25.11
CA THR A 311 -6.42 -3.47 26.08
C THR A 311 -7.61 -4.38 26.32
N PHE A 312 -7.35 -5.66 26.48
CA PHE A 312 -8.32 -6.65 26.93
C PHE A 312 -7.70 -7.61 27.94
N SER A 313 -8.51 -8.38 28.65
CA SER A 313 -8.07 -9.48 29.48
C SER A 313 -8.84 -10.76 29.16
N PHE A 314 -8.38 -11.89 29.66
CA PHE A 314 -9.04 -13.17 29.43
C PHE A 314 -8.97 -14.09 30.64
N ARG A 315 -9.81 -15.11 30.62
CA ARG A 315 -9.81 -16.21 31.58
C ARG A 315 -10.02 -17.52 30.82
N GLY A 316 -9.14 -18.48 31.04
CA GLY A 316 -9.26 -19.81 30.50
C GLY A 316 -9.38 -20.85 31.65
N GLU A 317 -10.33 -21.79 31.56
CA GLU A 317 -10.53 -22.84 32.52
C GLU A 317 -9.98 -24.19 32.06
N LYS A 318 -9.69 -24.34 30.79
CA LYS A 318 -9.11 -25.54 30.18
C LYS A 318 -7.61 -25.46 30.13
N ALA A 319 -6.89 -26.39 30.76
CA ALA A 319 -5.43 -26.46 30.69
C ALA A 319 -4.96 -26.84 29.30
N GLY A 320 -3.81 -26.26 28.91
CA GLY A 320 -3.16 -26.45 27.62
C GLY A 320 -2.73 -25.15 26.96
N LEU A 321 -2.26 -25.27 25.74
CA LEU A 321 -1.94 -24.11 24.89
C LEU A 321 -3.21 -23.56 24.26
N VAL A 322 -3.37 -22.25 24.29
CA VAL A 322 -4.46 -21.53 23.61
C VAL A 322 -3.87 -20.39 22.80
N THR A 323 -4.35 -20.23 21.58
CA THR A 323 -3.96 -19.11 20.71
C THR A 323 -5.05 -18.03 20.77
N LEU A 324 -4.69 -16.85 21.28
CA LEU A 324 -5.50 -15.65 21.17
C LEU A 324 -5.45 -15.12 19.75
N ARG A 325 -6.58 -14.59 19.28
CA ARG A 325 -6.69 -13.92 17.97
C ARG A 325 -7.49 -12.64 18.13
N ALA A 326 -6.88 -11.54 17.72
CA ALA A 326 -7.53 -10.24 17.56
C ALA A 326 -7.78 -10.02 16.06
N LEU A 327 -9.03 -9.91 15.66
CA LEU A 327 -9.49 -9.95 14.27
C LEU A 327 -10.25 -8.65 13.94
N PRO A 328 -9.55 -7.60 13.52
CA PRO A 328 -10.17 -6.38 13.00
C PRO A 328 -10.73 -6.59 11.59
N GLU A 329 -11.60 -5.70 11.13
CA GLU A 329 -12.23 -5.80 9.81
C GLU A 329 -11.37 -5.21 8.68
N SER A 330 -10.53 -4.21 8.98
CA SER A 330 -9.86 -3.39 7.95
C SER A 330 -8.35 -3.55 7.86
N VAL A 331 -7.72 -4.21 8.82
CA VAL A 331 -6.26 -4.45 8.84
C VAL A 331 -5.97 -5.90 9.20
N PRO A 332 -4.79 -6.46 8.88
CA PRO A 332 -4.39 -7.77 9.35
C PRO A 332 -4.46 -7.88 10.86
N GLY A 333 -5.05 -8.98 11.35
CA GLY A 333 -5.17 -9.26 12.78
C GLY A 333 -3.88 -9.75 13.41
N ALA A 334 -3.89 -9.87 14.76
CA ALA A 334 -2.77 -10.37 15.53
C ALA A 334 -3.15 -11.66 16.25
N SER A 335 -2.15 -12.50 16.55
CA SER A 335 -2.32 -13.72 17.34
C SER A 335 -1.15 -13.96 18.27
N GLN A 336 -1.42 -14.59 19.42
CA GLN A 336 -0.39 -14.93 20.39
C GLN A 336 -0.80 -16.20 21.16
N ALA A 337 0.16 -17.11 21.40
CA ALA A 337 -0.06 -18.30 22.22
C ALA A 337 0.06 -17.97 23.70
N GLN A 338 -0.82 -18.58 24.50
CA GLN A 338 -0.83 -18.52 25.96
C GLN A 338 -0.78 -19.93 26.51
N SER A 339 -0.33 -20.10 27.76
CA SER A 339 -0.30 -21.38 28.43
C SER A 339 -1.19 -21.32 29.68
N ILE A 340 -2.08 -22.31 29.83
CA ILE A 340 -2.92 -22.47 31.02
C ILE A 340 -2.54 -23.79 31.68
N SER A 341 -2.15 -23.74 32.93
CA SER A 341 -1.83 -24.90 33.75
C SER A 341 -3.06 -25.33 34.56
N ALA A 342 -3.20 -26.63 34.79
CA ALA A 342 -4.21 -27.12 35.70
C ALA A 342 -3.96 -26.64 37.14
N LEU A 343 -5.01 -26.52 37.94
CA LEU A 343 -4.92 -26.31 39.38
C LEU A 343 -4.50 -27.60 40.09
N ALA A 344 -4.31 -27.53 41.38
CA ALA A 344 -4.15 -28.71 42.23
C ALA A 344 -5.35 -29.67 42.09
N PRO A 345 -5.15 -30.97 42.16
CA PRO A 345 -6.22 -31.94 42.01
C PRO A 345 -7.31 -31.75 43.07
N ALA A 346 -8.57 -31.84 42.68
CA ALA A 346 -9.78 -31.70 43.51
C ALA A 346 -10.67 -32.95 43.52
N ALA A 347 -10.57 -33.77 42.48
CA ALA A 347 -11.39 -35.00 42.35
C ALA A 347 -10.60 -36.09 41.65
N ILE A 348 -11.07 -37.33 41.73
CA ILE A 348 -10.65 -38.40 40.81
C ILE A 348 -11.80 -38.78 39.89
N GLU A 349 -11.49 -39.35 38.75
CA GLU A 349 -12.48 -39.91 37.81
C GLU A 349 -12.02 -41.24 37.23
N PHE A 350 -12.96 -42.08 36.81
CA PHE A 350 -12.69 -43.22 35.96
C PHE A 350 -12.50 -42.74 34.50
N VAL A 351 -11.33 -43.04 33.92
CA VAL A 351 -11.04 -42.78 32.51
C VAL A 351 -11.72 -43.86 31.66
N THR A 352 -11.71 -45.10 32.18
CA THR A 352 -12.38 -46.23 31.58
C THR A 352 -13.87 -46.03 31.56
N PRO A 353 -14.58 -46.15 30.43
CA PRO A 353 -16.04 -46.10 30.38
C PRO A 353 -16.64 -47.32 31.12
N SER A 354 -17.96 -47.29 31.40
CA SER A 354 -18.67 -48.42 31.99
C SER A 354 -18.34 -49.74 31.26
N LEU A 355 -18.02 -50.80 32.02
CA LEU A 355 -17.60 -52.09 31.51
C LEU A 355 -18.75 -53.09 31.55
N MET A 356 -18.77 -54.00 30.56
CA MET A 356 -19.51 -55.25 30.60
C MET A 356 -18.51 -56.36 30.89
N LEU A 357 -18.77 -57.13 31.92
CA LEU A 357 -17.92 -58.22 32.36
C LEU A 357 -18.58 -59.57 32.03
N THR A 358 -17.79 -60.57 31.71
CA THR A 358 -18.22 -61.94 31.72
C THR A 358 -17.91 -62.52 33.09
N LEU A 359 -18.87 -63.30 33.64
CA LEU A 359 -18.73 -63.83 34.98
C LEU A 359 -17.49 -64.75 35.06
N GLY A 360 -16.63 -64.48 36.04
CA GLY A 360 -15.40 -65.25 36.27
C GLY A 360 -14.20 -64.80 35.45
N GLU A 361 -14.37 -63.96 34.44
CA GLU A 361 -13.28 -63.43 33.61
C GLU A 361 -12.65 -62.17 34.26
N CYS A 362 -11.39 -61.94 34.00
CA CYS A 362 -10.69 -60.75 34.38
C CYS A 362 -10.93 -59.62 33.39
N SER A 363 -11.22 -58.40 33.84
CA SER A 363 -11.49 -57.27 32.98
C SER A 363 -10.24 -56.80 32.18
N SER A 364 -10.47 -56.00 31.14
CA SER A 364 -9.47 -55.09 30.66
C SER A 364 -9.09 -54.08 31.77
N PRO A 365 -7.98 -53.36 31.68
CA PRO A 365 -7.56 -52.36 32.67
C PRO A 365 -8.65 -51.33 32.93
N VAL A 366 -8.90 -51.08 34.20
CA VAL A 366 -9.72 -49.95 34.71
C VAL A 366 -8.80 -48.88 35.16
N GLU A 367 -8.94 -47.70 34.59
CA GLU A 367 -8.05 -46.55 34.83
C GLU A 367 -8.71 -45.42 35.58
N LEU A 368 -7.99 -44.83 36.51
CA LEU A 368 -8.34 -43.68 37.31
C LEU A 368 -7.33 -42.55 37.08
N ARG A 369 -7.80 -41.33 37.06
CA ARG A 369 -6.91 -40.14 37.08
C ARG A 369 -7.47 -39.08 38.03
N ALA A 370 -6.59 -38.14 38.44
CA ALA A 370 -7.01 -36.97 39.19
C ALA A 370 -7.29 -35.80 38.24
N LEU A 371 -8.25 -35.00 38.63
CA LEU A 371 -8.70 -33.79 37.97
C LEU A 371 -8.67 -32.60 38.93
N ASP A 372 -8.42 -31.40 38.37
CA ASP A 372 -8.62 -30.15 39.08
C ASP A 372 -10.14 -29.79 39.18
N ALA A 373 -10.44 -28.64 39.84
CA ALA A 373 -11.79 -28.14 40.00
C ALA A 373 -12.53 -27.83 38.70
N PHE A 374 -11.78 -27.64 37.58
CA PHE A 374 -12.32 -27.38 36.26
C PHE A 374 -12.38 -28.65 35.38
N GLY A 375 -11.96 -29.80 35.89
CA GLY A 375 -11.95 -31.07 35.18
C GLY A 375 -10.74 -31.24 34.26
N ASN A 376 -9.67 -30.50 34.49
CA ASN A 376 -8.41 -30.72 33.79
C ASN A 376 -7.63 -31.85 34.46
N PRO A 377 -6.96 -32.74 33.69
CA PRO A 377 -6.01 -33.67 34.26
C PRO A 377 -4.96 -32.97 35.11
N SER A 378 -4.87 -33.33 36.37
CA SER A 378 -3.97 -32.70 37.35
C SER A 378 -3.33 -33.72 38.24
N ALA A 379 -2.03 -33.91 38.09
CA ALA A 379 -1.27 -34.86 38.91
C ALA A 379 -1.15 -34.42 40.34
N PRO A 380 -1.35 -35.32 41.32
CA PRO A 380 -1.11 -35.01 42.72
C PRO A 380 0.41 -34.87 42.95
N SER A 381 0.81 -34.05 43.91
CA SER A 381 2.21 -33.82 44.25
C SER A 381 2.91 -35.04 44.94
N GLN A 382 2.12 -35.97 45.41
CA GLN A 382 2.56 -37.22 46.03
C GLN A 382 1.59 -38.34 45.67
N ALA A 383 2.01 -39.58 45.72
CA ALA A 383 1.15 -40.73 45.48
C ALA A 383 -0.07 -40.71 46.42
N VAL A 384 -1.27 -40.89 45.84
CA VAL A 384 -2.53 -40.89 46.59
C VAL A 384 -3.10 -42.29 46.58
N GLN A 385 -3.04 -42.94 47.77
CA GLN A 385 -3.66 -44.23 47.93
C GLN A 385 -5.17 -44.10 47.83
N THR A 386 -5.79 -44.90 46.98
CA THR A 386 -7.23 -44.88 46.66
C THR A 386 -7.82 -46.23 46.97
N ALA A 387 -8.69 -46.30 47.97
CA ALA A 387 -9.40 -47.52 48.31
C ALA A 387 -10.45 -47.85 47.26
N LEU A 388 -10.60 -49.16 46.96
CA LEU A 388 -11.56 -49.68 46.00
C LEU A 388 -12.66 -50.43 46.73
N GLU A 389 -13.90 -49.96 46.60
CA GLU A 389 -15.06 -50.52 47.25
C GLU A 389 -16.07 -51.03 46.21
N SER A 390 -16.63 -52.20 46.42
CA SER A 390 -17.70 -52.72 45.58
C SER A 390 -19.07 -52.54 46.23
N GLN A 391 -20.07 -52.18 45.39
CA GLN A 391 -21.47 -52.14 45.85
C GLN A 391 -22.36 -52.93 44.87
N PRO A 392 -23.05 -54.02 45.34
CA PRO A 392 -23.04 -54.56 46.71
C PRO A 392 -21.66 -55.05 47.16
N ALA A 393 -21.42 -55.02 48.48
CA ALA A 393 -20.16 -55.50 49.04
C ALA A 393 -19.84 -56.91 48.57
N GLY A 394 -18.59 -57.16 48.09
CA GLY A 394 -18.16 -58.47 47.63
C GLY A 394 -18.66 -58.90 46.24
N ALA A 395 -19.46 -58.06 45.53
CA ALA A 395 -19.89 -58.34 44.16
C ALA A 395 -18.73 -58.26 43.17
N LEU A 396 -17.72 -57.49 43.48
CA LEU A 396 -16.53 -57.30 42.65
C LEU A 396 -15.25 -57.51 43.46
N ARG A 397 -14.25 -58.12 42.83
CA ARG A 397 -12.89 -58.25 43.38
C ARG A 397 -11.93 -57.47 42.48
N PHE A 398 -10.91 -56.85 43.09
CA PHE A 398 -9.95 -56.00 42.40
C PHE A 398 -8.58 -56.62 42.41
N PHE A 399 -7.80 -56.48 41.30
CA PHE A 399 -6.54 -57.13 41.07
C PHE A 399 -5.52 -56.18 40.47
N ALA A 400 -4.24 -56.39 40.83
CA ALA A 400 -3.14 -55.57 40.31
C ALA A 400 -2.70 -56.03 38.89
N ASP A 401 -3.12 -57.23 38.44
CA ASP A 401 -2.63 -57.83 37.21
C ASP A 401 -3.75 -58.35 36.31
N ALA A 402 -3.47 -58.46 35.00
CA ALA A 402 -4.43 -58.90 33.98
C ALA A 402 -4.87 -60.38 34.11
N ALA A 403 -4.16 -61.20 34.89
CA ALA A 403 -4.52 -62.57 35.16
C ALA A 403 -5.48 -62.69 36.36
N CYS A 404 -5.79 -61.55 37.04
CA CYS A 404 -6.54 -61.53 38.29
C CYS A 404 -5.98 -62.48 39.37
N ALA A 405 -4.69 -62.53 39.51
CA ALA A 405 -3.95 -63.38 40.46
C ALA A 405 -3.63 -62.67 41.79
N ASN A 406 -3.28 -61.39 41.71
CA ASN A 406 -2.87 -60.58 42.88
C ASN A 406 -4.05 -59.67 43.29
N GLU A 407 -4.85 -60.08 44.28
CA GLU A 407 -5.99 -59.33 44.80
C GLU A 407 -5.50 -58.09 45.58
N ILE A 408 -6.15 -56.97 45.36
CA ILE A 408 -5.85 -55.68 46.01
C ILE A 408 -7.14 -55.04 46.54
N VAL A 409 -7.01 -54.14 47.52
CA VAL A 409 -8.12 -53.30 48.09
C VAL A 409 -7.91 -51.83 47.89
N SER A 410 -6.77 -51.47 47.33
CA SER A 410 -6.44 -50.07 47.00
C SER A 410 -5.47 -50.04 45.83
N VAL A 411 -5.38 -48.89 45.18
CA VAL A 411 -4.43 -48.57 44.12
C VAL A 411 -3.85 -47.21 44.39
N ASP A 412 -2.56 -47.01 44.07
CA ASP A 412 -1.91 -45.71 44.23
C ASP A 412 -2.01 -44.93 42.92
N LEU A 413 -2.50 -43.70 42.99
CA LEU A 413 -2.44 -42.76 41.88
C LEU A 413 -1.05 -42.16 41.80
N ASP A 414 -0.36 -42.46 40.73
CA ASP A 414 1.02 -42.03 40.48
C ASP A 414 1.11 -40.50 40.26
N PRO A 415 1.98 -39.80 40.98
CA PRO A 415 2.15 -38.36 40.83
C PRO A 415 2.81 -37.96 39.49
N GLU A 416 3.57 -38.81 38.80
CA GLU A 416 4.23 -38.51 37.56
C GLU A 416 3.28 -38.78 36.39
N ALA A 417 2.64 -39.96 36.39
CA ALA A 417 1.76 -40.38 35.31
C ALA A 417 0.34 -39.83 35.40
N ASN A 418 -0.09 -39.37 36.62
CA ASN A 418 -1.48 -39.03 36.92
C ASN A 418 -2.46 -40.16 36.51
N LEU A 419 -2.07 -41.40 36.72
CA LEU A 419 -2.82 -42.58 36.34
C LEU A 419 -2.67 -43.69 37.37
N ALA A 420 -3.78 -44.36 37.70
CA ALA A 420 -3.79 -45.60 38.41
C ALA A 420 -4.55 -46.64 37.60
N SER A 421 -4.09 -47.89 37.56
CA SER A 421 -4.69 -48.94 36.75
C SER A 421 -4.85 -50.18 37.61
N PHE A 422 -5.97 -50.90 37.46
CA PHE A 422 -6.29 -52.17 38.12
C PHE A 422 -7.24 -52.99 37.24
N HIS A 423 -7.47 -54.25 37.64
CA HIS A 423 -8.37 -55.17 36.98
C HIS A 423 -9.52 -55.59 37.94
N VAL A 424 -10.65 -55.95 37.37
CA VAL A 424 -11.86 -56.31 38.10
C VAL A 424 -12.37 -57.68 37.64
N ARG A 425 -12.84 -58.49 38.58
CA ARG A 425 -13.57 -59.73 38.31
C ARG A 425 -14.88 -59.72 39.10
N ALA A 426 -15.98 -60.03 38.42
CA ALA A 426 -17.27 -60.15 39.02
C ALA A 426 -17.45 -61.48 39.72
N ALA A 427 -17.99 -61.44 40.94
CA ALA A 427 -18.34 -62.64 41.74
C ALA A 427 -19.76 -63.16 41.47
N GLY A 428 -20.61 -62.35 40.82
CA GLY A 428 -21.97 -62.71 40.46
C GLY A 428 -22.48 -61.86 39.30
N ALA A 429 -23.50 -62.37 38.60
CA ALA A 429 -24.14 -61.65 37.49
C ALA A 429 -25.04 -60.51 38.07
N GLY A 430 -25.15 -59.44 37.29
CA GLY A 430 -25.97 -58.28 37.63
C GLY A 430 -25.23 -56.94 37.56
N THR A 431 -25.89 -55.88 37.97
CA THR A 431 -25.30 -54.51 38.00
C THR A 431 -24.62 -54.28 39.35
N SER A 432 -23.40 -53.76 39.28
CA SER A 432 -22.57 -53.41 40.42
C SER A 432 -21.92 -52.07 40.21
N SER A 433 -21.40 -51.44 41.29
CA SER A 433 -20.60 -50.24 41.12
C SER A 433 -19.27 -50.35 41.86
N ILE A 434 -18.25 -49.70 41.33
CA ILE A 434 -16.96 -49.44 41.96
C ILE A 434 -17.00 -48.03 42.51
N LYS A 435 -16.68 -47.89 43.80
CA LYS A 435 -16.37 -46.60 44.40
C LYS A 435 -14.87 -46.54 44.65
N ALA A 436 -14.19 -45.57 44.04
CA ALA A 436 -12.82 -45.27 44.31
C ALA A 436 -12.74 -44.11 45.29
N ALA A 437 -12.19 -44.39 46.51
CA ALA A 437 -12.14 -43.43 47.60
C ALA A 437 -10.68 -43.07 47.95
N PRO A 438 -10.21 -41.88 47.58
CA PRO A 438 -8.84 -41.45 47.86
C PRO A 438 -8.62 -41.21 49.36
N SER A 439 -7.40 -41.42 49.83
CA SER A 439 -6.97 -41.19 51.23
C SER A 439 -6.83 -39.69 51.59
N THR A 440 -7.04 -38.83 50.61
CA THR A 440 -6.96 -37.36 50.73
C THR A 440 -8.35 -36.72 50.60
N SER A 441 -8.42 -35.40 50.63
CA SER A 441 -9.68 -34.63 50.49
C SER A 441 -10.23 -34.60 49.03
N LEU A 442 -9.67 -35.38 48.08
CA LEU A 442 -10.19 -35.45 46.73
C LEU A 442 -11.60 -36.07 46.70
N THR A 443 -12.45 -35.57 45.85
CA THR A 443 -13.80 -36.12 45.64
C THR A 443 -13.67 -37.53 45.04
N PRO A 444 -14.34 -38.56 45.67
CA PRO A 444 -14.36 -39.94 45.18
C PRO A 444 -15.06 -40.10 43.84
N ALA A 445 -14.68 -41.10 43.06
CA ALA A 445 -15.35 -41.49 41.84
C ALA A 445 -16.20 -42.75 42.00
N VAL A 446 -17.27 -42.87 41.21
CA VAL A 446 -18.13 -44.04 41.14
C VAL A 446 -18.31 -44.43 39.67
N MET A 447 -18.13 -45.72 39.36
CA MET A 447 -18.38 -46.30 38.08
C MET A 447 -19.38 -47.46 38.17
N VAL A 448 -20.37 -47.51 37.33
CA VAL A 448 -21.35 -48.62 37.24
C VAL A 448 -20.89 -49.60 36.15
N LEU A 449 -21.01 -50.85 36.42
CA LEU A 449 -20.69 -51.94 35.47
C LEU A 449 -21.76 -53.05 35.55
N THR A 450 -21.83 -53.87 34.49
CA THR A 450 -22.76 -55.01 34.43
C THR A 450 -22.00 -56.28 34.12
N ALA A 451 -22.28 -57.35 34.90
CA ALA A 451 -21.73 -58.67 34.66
C ALA A 451 -22.80 -59.57 34.09
N SER A 452 -22.50 -60.23 33.00
CA SER A 452 -23.33 -61.28 32.36
C SER A 452 -22.76 -62.66 32.64
N PRO A 453 -23.64 -63.70 32.61
CA PRO A 453 -23.20 -65.10 32.76
C PRO A 453 -22.16 -65.54 31.75
#